data_4299767db5e837a750379fa0101c2d57
#
_entry.id   4299767db5e837a750379fa0101c2d57
#
_cell.length_a   1.000
_cell.length_b   1.000
_cell.length_c   1.000
_cell.angle_alpha   90.00
_cell.angle_beta   90.00
_cell.angle_gamma   90.00
#
_symmetry.space_group_name_H-M   'P 1'
#
loop_
_entity.id
_entity.type
_entity.pdbx_description
1 polymer ?
#
loop_
_entity_poly.entity_id
_entity_poly.type
_entity_poly.pdbx_seq_one_letter_code
_entity_poly.pdbx_strand_id
1 'polypeptide(L)'
;MSLALSNLRLRESLRRQSIRDALTGLYNRRYLEESLSHELARCARRGLPLSVLMLDVDHFKQFNDSQGHAGGDLLLAAVGELLLTRLRAEDVACRYGGEEFTVLLPEADGEEAMRVAEQIRSYIAALAVSDGARALPKVTASIGVASFPADGEQGASLIQKADAALYRAKHAGRNRVERYGAATDSAD
;
A
#
# COMPACT_ATOMS: atom_id res chain seq x y z
N MET A 1 21.03 -35.44 -5.00
CA MET A 1 20.35 -34.29 -4.35
C MET A 1 19.09 -34.80 -3.69
N SER A 2 18.97 -34.57 -2.37
CA SER A 2 18.00 -35.25 -1.52
C SER A 2 16.55 -34.81 -1.78
N LEU A 3 15.61 -35.77 -1.78
CA LEU A 3 14.16 -35.57 -1.85
C LEU A 3 13.66 -34.53 -0.83
N ALA A 4 14.32 -34.45 0.32
CA ALA A 4 14.04 -33.46 1.36
C ALA A 4 14.25 -32.00 0.89
N LEU A 5 15.31 -31.72 0.14
CA LEU A 5 15.59 -30.40 -0.42
C LEU A 5 14.58 -30.00 -1.50
N SER A 6 14.13 -30.96 -2.33
CA SER A 6 13.09 -30.74 -3.32
C SER A 6 11.74 -30.44 -2.68
N ASN A 7 11.38 -31.18 -1.63
CA ASN A 7 10.15 -30.94 -0.86
C ASN A 7 10.16 -29.59 -0.14
N LEU A 8 11.31 -29.19 0.41
CA LEU A 8 11.45 -27.89 1.07
C LEU A 8 11.27 -26.73 0.08
N ARG A 9 11.92 -26.82 -1.08
CA ARG A 9 11.80 -25.82 -2.17
C ARG A 9 10.37 -25.73 -2.71
N LEU A 10 9.69 -26.87 -2.87
CA LEU A 10 8.30 -26.91 -3.33
C LEU A 10 7.36 -26.24 -2.31
N ARG A 11 7.52 -26.56 -1.01
CA ARG A 11 6.75 -25.91 0.06
C ARG A 11 7.00 -24.42 0.13
N GLU A 12 8.24 -23.98 -0.04
CA GLU A 12 8.59 -22.56 -0.02
C GLU A 12 8.05 -21.83 -1.25
N SER A 13 8.06 -22.47 -2.43
CA SER A 13 7.44 -21.95 -3.65
C SER A 13 5.92 -21.83 -3.51
N LEU A 14 5.24 -22.87 -3.01
CA LEU A 14 3.81 -22.85 -2.74
C LEU A 14 3.43 -21.78 -1.70
N ARG A 15 4.24 -21.61 -0.66
CA ARG A 15 4.04 -20.55 0.33
C ARG A 15 4.19 -19.17 -0.28
N ARG A 16 5.20 -18.94 -1.09
CA ARG A 16 5.40 -17.66 -1.80
C ARG A 16 4.24 -17.36 -2.72
N GLN A 17 3.75 -18.31 -3.49
CA GLN A 17 2.56 -18.17 -4.33
C GLN A 17 1.27 -17.92 -3.52
N SER A 18 1.21 -18.42 -2.29
CA SER A 18 0.07 -18.24 -1.39
C SER A 18 0.02 -16.88 -0.68
N ILE A 19 1.14 -16.14 -0.58
CA ILE A 19 1.23 -14.88 0.17
C ILE A 19 1.55 -13.65 -0.70
N ARG A 20 1.85 -13.85 -1.98
CA ARG A 20 2.18 -12.77 -2.92
C ARG A 20 1.11 -12.60 -3.99
N ASP A 21 0.91 -11.34 -4.43
CA ASP A 21 0.15 -11.02 -5.63
C ASP A 21 1.02 -11.27 -6.87
N ALA A 22 0.51 -12.03 -7.82
CA ALA A 22 1.28 -12.47 -8.99
C ALA A 22 1.62 -11.32 -9.96
N LEU A 23 0.80 -10.27 -10.02
CA LEU A 23 1.00 -9.15 -10.92
C LEU A 23 2.03 -8.17 -10.38
N THR A 24 1.93 -7.81 -9.10
CA THR A 24 2.72 -6.72 -8.50
C THR A 24 3.94 -7.22 -7.72
N GLY A 25 4.00 -8.51 -7.40
CA GLY A 25 5.03 -9.09 -6.52
C GLY A 25 4.91 -8.68 -5.05
N LEU A 26 3.98 -7.79 -4.71
CA LEU A 26 3.69 -7.39 -3.34
C LEU A 26 3.04 -8.53 -2.54
N TYR A 27 2.94 -8.37 -1.24
CA TYR A 27 2.12 -9.28 -0.45
C TYR A 27 0.64 -9.16 -0.83
N ASN A 28 -0.13 -10.22 -0.60
CA ASN A 28 -1.58 -10.18 -0.77
C ASN A 28 -2.28 -9.76 0.54
N ARG A 29 -3.58 -9.48 0.44
CA ARG A 29 -4.41 -9.03 1.56
C ARG A 29 -4.37 -9.99 2.76
N ARG A 30 -4.36 -11.30 2.53
CA ARG A 30 -4.31 -12.28 3.61
C ARG A 30 -3.04 -12.14 4.45
N TYR A 31 -1.90 -12.01 3.80
CA TYR A 31 -0.61 -11.81 4.49
C TYR A 31 -0.57 -10.48 5.25
N LEU A 32 -1.19 -9.43 4.70
CA LEU A 32 -1.30 -8.14 5.36
C LEU A 32 -2.04 -8.25 6.70
N GLU A 33 -3.21 -8.91 6.72
CA GLU A 33 -4.04 -9.07 7.91
C GLU A 33 -3.31 -9.86 9.02
N GLU A 34 -2.59 -10.92 8.63
CA GLU A 34 -1.73 -11.68 9.53
C GLU A 34 -0.58 -10.82 10.08
N SER A 35 0.12 -10.09 9.20
CA SER A 35 1.25 -9.22 9.56
C SER A 35 0.82 -8.07 10.46
N LEU A 36 -0.30 -7.41 10.17
CA LEU A 36 -0.83 -6.31 10.97
C LEU A 36 -1.10 -6.75 12.41
N SER A 37 -1.71 -7.92 12.61
CA SER A 37 -1.97 -8.46 13.95
C SER A 37 -0.68 -8.71 14.73
N HIS A 38 0.34 -9.26 14.07
CA HIS A 38 1.65 -9.51 14.67
C HIS A 38 2.40 -8.21 15.02
N GLU A 39 2.44 -7.27 14.10
CA GLU A 39 3.14 -6.00 14.29
C GLU A 39 2.47 -5.12 15.35
N LEU A 40 1.14 -5.07 15.39
CA LEU A 40 0.40 -4.37 16.46
C LEU A 40 0.73 -4.94 17.84
N ALA A 41 0.69 -6.26 17.99
CA ALA A 41 1.04 -6.90 19.25
C ALA A 41 2.51 -6.64 19.64
N ARG A 42 3.42 -6.59 18.67
CA ARG A 42 4.83 -6.25 18.89
C ARG A 42 5.00 -4.80 19.33
N CYS A 43 4.39 -3.86 18.60
CA CYS A 43 4.47 -2.43 18.90
C CYS A 43 3.82 -2.09 20.26
N ALA A 44 2.65 -2.67 20.56
CA ALA A 44 1.97 -2.46 21.84
C ALA A 44 2.83 -2.91 23.04
N ARG A 45 3.49 -4.09 22.95
CA ARG A 45 4.38 -4.56 24.02
C ARG A 45 5.60 -3.68 24.23
N ARG A 46 6.07 -3.00 23.17
CA ARG A 46 7.27 -2.15 23.22
C ARG A 46 6.95 -0.67 23.45
N GLY A 47 5.68 -0.29 23.47
CA GLY A 47 5.26 1.12 23.51
C GLY A 47 5.63 1.91 22.26
N LEU A 48 5.70 1.25 21.09
CA LEU A 48 6.09 1.85 19.81
C LEU A 48 4.86 2.07 18.93
N PRO A 49 4.88 3.11 18.07
CA PRO A 49 3.79 3.36 17.13
C PRO A 49 3.80 2.36 15.96
N LEU A 50 2.70 2.31 15.23
CA LEU A 50 2.59 1.64 13.94
C LEU A 50 1.61 2.43 13.08
N SER A 51 1.92 2.63 11.82
CA SER A 51 1.01 3.31 10.91
C SER A 51 0.57 2.43 9.75
N VAL A 52 -0.65 2.67 9.28
CA VAL A 52 -1.27 2.03 8.13
C VAL A 52 -1.54 3.09 7.08
N LEU A 53 -1.07 2.85 5.87
CA LEU A 53 -1.39 3.64 4.68
C LEU A 53 -2.36 2.85 3.81
N MET A 54 -3.47 3.45 3.41
CA MET A 54 -4.35 2.95 2.35
C MET A 54 -4.20 3.84 1.12
N LEU A 55 -3.86 3.25 -0.01
CA LEU A 55 -3.52 3.94 -1.25
C LEU A 55 -4.40 3.43 -2.39
N ASP A 56 -4.81 4.33 -3.28
CA ASP A 56 -5.57 4.01 -4.49
C ASP A 56 -5.06 4.84 -5.65
N VAL A 57 -4.93 4.20 -6.82
CA VAL A 57 -4.49 4.86 -8.06
C VAL A 57 -5.63 5.69 -8.63
N ASP A 58 -5.45 6.99 -8.68
CA ASP A 58 -6.47 7.92 -9.11
C ASP A 58 -6.88 7.67 -10.58
N HIS A 59 -8.20 7.64 -10.83
CA HIS A 59 -8.78 7.48 -12.15
C HIS A 59 -8.37 6.19 -12.90
N PHE A 60 -8.01 5.12 -12.18
CA PHE A 60 -7.53 3.87 -12.78
C PHE A 60 -8.52 3.25 -13.76
N LYS A 61 -9.83 3.34 -13.50
CA LYS A 61 -10.85 2.89 -14.45
C LYS A 61 -10.74 3.64 -15.77
N GLN A 62 -10.62 4.98 -15.76
CA GLN A 62 -10.48 5.78 -16.99
C GLN A 62 -9.17 5.46 -17.72
N PHE A 63 -8.10 5.19 -16.95
CA PHE A 63 -6.84 4.73 -17.51
C PHE A 63 -7.03 3.39 -18.26
N ASN A 64 -7.68 2.40 -17.67
CA ASN A 64 -8.00 1.13 -18.31
C ASN A 64 -8.88 1.30 -19.56
N ASP A 65 -9.90 2.16 -19.48
CA ASP A 65 -10.79 2.42 -20.60
C ASP A 65 -10.02 3.01 -21.80
N SER A 66 -8.95 3.76 -21.57
CA SER A 66 -8.13 4.40 -22.60
C SER A 66 -6.92 3.58 -23.06
N GLN A 67 -6.26 2.84 -22.16
CA GLN A 67 -5.02 2.09 -22.42
C GLN A 67 -5.21 0.58 -22.51
N GLY A 68 -6.41 0.09 -22.19
CA GLY A 68 -6.71 -1.33 -22.08
C GLY A 68 -6.22 -1.95 -20.76
N HIS A 69 -6.73 -3.16 -20.48
CA HIS A 69 -6.35 -3.89 -19.25
C HIS A 69 -4.85 -4.21 -19.20
N ALA A 70 -4.22 -4.52 -20.33
CA ALA A 70 -2.78 -4.78 -20.38
C ALA A 70 -1.96 -3.55 -19.95
N GLY A 71 -2.37 -2.34 -20.36
CA GLY A 71 -1.75 -1.09 -19.91
C GLY A 71 -1.95 -0.86 -18.42
N GLY A 72 -3.14 -1.17 -17.89
CA GLY A 72 -3.42 -1.13 -16.46
C GLY A 72 -2.57 -2.10 -15.64
N ASP A 73 -2.38 -3.32 -16.15
CA ASP A 73 -1.52 -4.31 -15.50
C ASP A 73 -0.06 -3.85 -15.45
N LEU A 74 0.46 -3.28 -16.55
CA LEU A 74 1.81 -2.68 -16.55
C LEU A 74 1.94 -1.56 -15.52
N LEU A 75 0.94 -0.70 -15.41
CA LEU A 75 0.94 0.37 -14.40
C LEU A 75 0.94 -0.18 -12.97
N LEU A 76 0.06 -1.14 -12.67
CA LEU A 76 -0.01 -1.74 -11.32
C LEU A 76 1.28 -2.48 -10.96
N ALA A 77 1.89 -3.19 -11.93
CA ALA A 77 3.18 -3.83 -11.72
C ALA A 77 4.29 -2.81 -11.41
N ALA A 78 4.31 -1.68 -12.14
CA ALA A 78 5.27 -0.61 -11.91
C ALA A 78 5.07 0.09 -10.54
N VAL A 79 3.82 0.27 -10.09
CA VAL A 79 3.54 0.76 -8.73
C VAL A 79 4.02 -0.26 -7.68
N GLY A 80 3.80 -1.55 -7.92
CA GLY A 80 4.31 -2.62 -7.05
C GLY A 80 5.84 -2.59 -6.91
N GLU A 81 6.55 -2.50 -8.03
CA GLU A 81 8.02 -2.39 -8.05
C GLU A 81 8.52 -1.13 -7.33
N LEU A 82 7.84 0.01 -7.55
CA LEU A 82 8.14 1.25 -6.84
C LEU A 82 8.04 1.06 -5.32
N LEU A 83 6.96 0.48 -4.83
CA LEU A 83 6.78 0.23 -3.39
C LEU A 83 7.86 -0.72 -2.86
N LEU A 84 8.19 -1.81 -3.57
CA LEU A 84 9.25 -2.74 -3.17
C LEU A 84 10.63 -2.09 -3.09
N THR A 85 10.91 -1.10 -3.92
CA THR A 85 12.23 -0.45 -3.99
C THR A 85 12.37 0.76 -3.08
N ARG A 86 11.27 1.36 -2.64
CA ARG A 86 11.27 2.60 -1.85
C ARG A 86 10.98 2.42 -0.37
N LEU A 87 10.38 1.29 -0.01
CA LEU A 87 10.08 0.96 1.37
C LEU A 87 11.25 0.24 2.04
N ARG A 88 11.28 0.29 3.37
CA ARG A 88 12.29 -0.40 4.20
C ARG A 88 12.00 -1.91 4.22
N ALA A 89 12.97 -2.70 4.64
CA ALA A 89 12.83 -4.15 4.73
C ALA A 89 11.76 -4.60 5.75
N GLU A 90 11.54 -3.82 6.81
CA GLU A 90 10.53 -4.04 7.85
C GLU A 90 9.13 -3.58 7.44
N ASP A 91 8.99 -2.74 6.42
CA ASP A 91 7.69 -2.28 5.93
C ASP A 91 7.00 -3.40 5.13
N VAL A 92 5.68 -3.46 5.23
CA VAL A 92 4.89 -4.48 4.53
C VAL A 92 4.01 -3.81 3.49
N ALA A 93 4.36 -3.96 2.22
CA ALA A 93 3.53 -3.50 1.10
C ALA A 93 2.66 -4.63 0.56
N CYS A 94 1.39 -4.35 0.33
CA CYS A 94 0.37 -5.29 -0.09
C CYS A 94 -0.48 -4.72 -1.21
N ARG A 95 -0.86 -5.55 -2.18
CA ARG A 95 -2.00 -5.26 -3.05
C ARG A 95 -3.27 -5.69 -2.33
N TYR A 96 -4.08 -4.71 -1.92
CA TYR A 96 -5.27 -4.95 -1.11
C TYR A 96 -6.47 -5.41 -1.95
N GLY A 97 -6.60 -4.87 -3.15
CA GLY A 97 -7.65 -5.20 -4.14
C GLY A 97 -7.37 -4.46 -5.45
N GLY A 98 -8.00 -4.75 -6.54
CA GLY A 98 -7.96 -4.01 -7.81
C GLY A 98 -6.76 -3.07 -8.01
N GLU A 99 -7.02 -1.79 -7.83
CA GLU A 99 -6.05 -0.68 -7.86
C GLU A 99 -5.64 -0.15 -6.46
N GLU A 100 -6.02 -0.88 -5.40
CA GLU A 100 -5.79 -0.49 -4.02
C GLU A 100 -4.56 -1.20 -3.43
N PHE A 101 -3.75 -0.43 -2.72
CA PHE A 101 -2.55 -0.92 -2.03
C PHE A 101 -2.59 -0.50 -0.56
N THR A 102 -1.97 -1.30 0.29
CA THR A 102 -1.82 -0.99 1.72
C THR A 102 -0.37 -1.12 2.12
N VAL A 103 0.11 -0.20 2.93
CA VAL A 103 1.46 -0.28 3.50
C VAL A 103 1.37 -0.25 5.02
N LEU A 104 2.03 -1.18 5.68
CA LEU A 104 2.28 -1.12 7.12
C LEU A 104 3.65 -0.55 7.36
N LEU A 105 3.73 0.41 8.25
CA LEU A 105 4.96 1.07 8.69
C LEU A 105 5.16 0.81 10.19
N PRO A 106 5.82 -0.28 10.56
CA PRO A 106 6.16 -0.54 11.96
C PRO A 106 7.07 0.54 12.52
N GLU A 107 6.86 0.90 13.78
CA GLU A 107 7.65 1.89 14.52
C GLU A 107 7.59 3.31 13.93
N ALA A 108 6.65 3.59 13.02
CA ALA A 108 6.40 4.91 12.46
C ALA A 108 5.16 5.54 13.09
N ASP A 109 5.30 6.75 13.61
CA ASP A 109 4.18 7.56 14.07
C ASP A 109 3.45 8.23 12.90
N GLY A 110 2.41 9.03 13.22
CA GLY A 110 1.60 9.66 12.18
C GLY A 110 2.35 10.70 11.35
N GLU A 111 3.36 11.38 11.90
CA GLU A 111 4.15 12.38 11.16
C GLU A 111 5.14 11.69 10.22
N GLU A 112 5.82 10.66 10.69
CA GLU A 112 6.68 9.83 9.85
C GLU A 112 5.87 9.18 8.72
N ALA A 113 4.70 8.62 9.05
CA ALA A 113 3.81 8.00 8.07
C ALA A 113 3.33 8.99 7.01
N MET A 114 2.99 10.22 7.39
CA MET A 114 2.64 11.29 6.45
C MET A 114 3.79 11.62 5.50
N ARG A 115 5.03 11.69 6.01
CA ARG A 115 6.23 11.93 5.17
C ARG A 115 6.46 10.80 4.16
N VAL A 116 6.36 9.55 4.63
CA VAL A 116 6.50 8.37 3.76
C VAL A 116 5.38 8.33 2.71
N ALA A 117 4.14 8.58 3.11
CA ALA A 117 3.01 8.62 2.20
C ALA A 117 3.15 9.71 1.12
N GLU A 118 3.62 10.91 1.48
CA GLU A 118 3.85 12.00 0.52
C GLU A 118 5.00 11.68 -0.46
N GLN A 119 6.04 11.00 0.00
CA GLN A 119 7.10 10.51 -0.88
C GLN A 119 6.55 9.48 -1.88
N ILE A 120 5.77 8.50 -1.41
CA ILE A 120 5.12 7.49 -2.29
C ILE A 120 4.23 8.21 -3.31
N ARG A 121 3.36 9.12 -2.89
CA ARG A 121 2.49 9.90 -3.76
C ARG A 121 3.30 10.62 -4.85
N SER A 122 4.36 11.29 -4.45
CA SER A 122 5.23 12.04 -5.36
C SER A 122 5.93 11.12 -6.37
N TYR A 123 6.42 9.97 -5.93
CA TYR A 123 7.04 8.98 -6.82
C TYR A 123 6.04 8.41 -7.82
N ILE A 124 4.80 8.12 -7.40
CA ILE A 124 3.76 7.65 -8.32
C ILE A 124 3.43 8.72 -9.35
N ALA A 125 3.29 9.98 -8.96
CA ALA A 125 3.04 11.09 -9.88
C ALA A 125 4.19 11.32 -10.88
N ALA A 126 5.42 10.95 -10.51
CA ALA A 126 6.60 11.03 -11.38
C ALA A 126 6.83 9.76 -12.21
N LEU A 127 6.13 8.65 -11.89
CA LEU A 127 6.36 7.34 -12.50
C LEU A 127 6.16 7.40 -14.02
N ALA A 128 7.13 6.87 -14.75
CA ALA A 128 7.07 6.71 -16.19
C ALA A 128 6.92 5.22 -16.54
N VAL A 129 5.81 4.87 -17.16
CA VAL A 129 5.52 3.50 -17.59
C VAL A 129 5.43 3.47 -19.11
N SER A 130 5.92 2.40 -19.74
CA SER A 130 5.85 2.23 -21.20
C SER A 130 5.38 0.83 -21.57
N ASP A 131 4.63 0.75 -22.65
CA ASP A 131 4.27 -0.49 -23.33
C ASP A 131 5.09 -0.56 -24.62
N GLY A 132 6.20 -1.28 -24.58
CA GLY A 132 7.21 -1.25 -25.63
C GLY A 132 7.78 0.16 -25.85
N ALA A 133 7.62 0.69 -27.05
CA ALA A 133 8.07 2.05 -27.41
C ALA A 133 7.06 3.15 -27.03
N ARG A 134 5.85 2.79 -26.60
CA ARG A 134 4.78 3.74 -26.30
C ARG A 134 4.79 4.11 -24.82
N ALA A 135 4.98 5.40 -24.52
CA ALA A 135 4.81 5.92 -23.16
C ALA A 135 3.31 5.92 -22.78
N LEU A 136 2.99 5.42 -21.60
CA LEU A 136 1.65 5.46 -21.03
C LEU A 136 1.41 6.80 -20.31
N PRO A 137 0.15 7.25 -20.19
CA PRO A 137 -0.19 8.46 -19.45
C PRO A 137 0.25 8.37 -17.98
N LYS A 138 0.66 9.51 -17.42
CA LYS A 138 0.95 9.60 -15.98
C LYS A 138 -0.32 9.49 -15.16
N VAL A 139 -0.20 8.91 -13.99
CA VAL A 139 -1.27 8.80 -12.99
C VAL A 139 -0.84 9.46 -11.68
N THR A 140 -1.80 9.66 -10.81
CA THR A 140 -1.55 10.07 -9.43
C THR A 140 -2.15 9.04 -8.46
N ALA A 141 -1.91 9.21 -7.19
CA ALA A 141 -2.52 8.39 -6.16
C ALA A 141 -3.04 9.24 -5.01
N SER A 142 -4.12 8.80 -4.41
CA SER A 142 -4.63 9.32 -3.15
C SER A 142 -4.25 8.35 -2.03
N ILE A 143 -3.90 8.89 -0.86
CA ILE A 143 -3.43 8.07 0.27
C ILE A 143 -4.11 8.54 1.55
N GLY A 144 -4.62 7.57 2.33
CA GLY A 144 -5.11 7.78 3.68
C GLY A 144 -4.19 7.16 4.71
N VAL A 145 -3.99 7.82 5.85
CA VAL A 145 -3.08 7.41 6.92
C VAL A 145 -3.83 7.29 8.23
N ALA A 146 -3.60 6.19 8.97
CA ALA A 146 -4.04 6.01 10.35
C ALA A 146 -2.93 5.37 11.19
N SER A 147 -2.82 5.75 12.48
CA SER A 147 -1.69 5.39 13.33
C SER A 147 -2.14 4.82 14.67
N PHE A 148 -1.50 3.73 15.10
CA PHE A 148 -1.56 3.20 16.45
C PHE A 148 -0.55 3.94 17.37
N PRO A 149 -0.88 4.26 18.61
CA PRO A 149 -2.19 4.06 19.24
C PRO A 149 -3.19 5.22 19.00
N ALA A 150 -2.75 6.33 18.43
CA ALA A 150 -3.50 7.59 18.33
C ALA A 150 -4.88 7.43 17.68
N ASP A 151 -4.96 6.66 16.62
CA ASP A 151 -6.18 6.45 15.85
C ASP A 151 -6.88 5.12 16.19
N GLY A 152 -6.35 4.32 17.12
CA GLY A 152 -6.98 3.08 17.59
C GLY A 152 -6.00 1.96 17.87
N GLU A 153 -6.50 0.90 18.53
CA GLU A 153 -5.67 -0.20 19.04
C GLU A 153 -5.91 -1.52 18.28
N GLN A 154 -6.91 -1.58 17.41
CA GLN A 154 -7.27 -2.79 16.66
C GLN A 154 -6.95 -2.64 15.18
N GLY A 155 -6.36 -3.66 14.58
CA GLY A 155 -5.92 -3.64 13.18
C GLY A 155 -7.05 -3.36 12.19
N ALA A 156 -8.21 -4.00 12.36
CA ALA A 156 -9.37 -3.75 11.50
C ALA A 156 -9.85 -2.28 11.60
N SER A 157 -9.82 -1.69 12.79
CA SER A 157 -10.16 -0.28 13.00
C SER A 157 -9.16 0.65 12.33
N LEU A 158 -7.86 0.36 12.38
CA LEU A 158 -6.83 1.16 11.72
C LEU A 158 -6.99 1.14 10.19
N ILE A 159 -7.27 -0.03 9.61
CA ILE A 159 -7.54 -0.15 8.16
C ILE A 159 -8.76 0.69 7.79
N GLN A 160 -9.87 0.58 8.53
CA GLN A 160 -11.09 1.36 8.28
C GLN A 160 -10.84 2.88 8.38
N LYS A 161 -10.02 3.31 9.32
CA LYS A 161 -9.69 4.73 9.53
C LYS A 161 -8.76 5.25 8.44
N ALA A 162 -7.79 4.47 7.99
CA ALA A 162 -6.97 4.80 6.83
C ALA A 162 -7.83 4.88 5.56
N ASP A 163 -8.79 3.97 5.37
CA ASP A 163 -9.74 4.01 4.25
C ASP A 163 -10.64 5.25 4.30
N ALA A 164 -11.16 5.62 5.47
CA ALA A 164 -11.92 6.86 5.65
C ALA A 164 -11.10 8.11 5.32
N ALA A 165 -9.80 8.13 5.64
CA ALA A 165 -8.89 9.19 5.25
C ALA A 165 -8.63 9.20 3.74
N LEU A 166 -8.43 8.04 3.11
CA LEU A 166 -8.33 7.90 1.66
C LEU A 166 -9.59 8.42 0.95
N TYR A 167 -10.75 8.09 1.48
CA TYR A 167 -12.02 8.63 0.95
C TYR A 167 -12.03 10.17 0.95
N ARG A 168 -11.59 10.80 2.05
CA ARG A 168 -11.45 12.27 2.09
C ARG A 168 -10.46 12.80 1.06
N ALA A 169 -9.30 12.14 0.92
CA ALA A 169 -8.30 12.51 -0.08
C ALA A 169 -8.89 12.51 -1.50
N LYS A 170 -9.66 11.47 -1.84
CA LYS A 170 -10.35 11.38 -3.14
C LYS A 170 -11.38 12.50 -3.35
N HIS A 171 -12.14 12.86 -2.31
CA HIS A 171 -13.18 13.92 -2.40
C HIS A 171 -12.60 15.33 -2.34
N ALA A 172 -11.45 15.53 -1.72
CA ALA A 172 -10.76 16.81 -1.65
C ALA A 172 -9.94 17.16 -2.92
N GLY A 173 -10.10 16.37 -4.00
CA GLY A 173 -9.48 16.65 -5.31
C GLY A 173 -8.37 15.68 -5.72
N ARG A 174 -8.21 14.55 -5.00
CA ARG A 174 -7.23 13.50 -5.30
C ARG A 174 -5.77 13.98 -5.23
N ASN A 175 -4.83 13.11 -5.63
CA ASN A 175 -3.39 13.39 -5.66
C ASN A 175 -2.90 14.02 -4.36
N ARG A 176 -3.26 13.45 -3.21
CA ARG A 176 -2.92 13.95 -1.87
C ARG A 176 -2.89 12.87 -0.82
N VAL A 177 -2.33 13.24 0.32
CA VAL A 177 -2.34 12.42 1.53
C VAL A 177 -3.26 13.08 2.56
N GLU A 178 -4.11 12.29 3.18
CA GLU A 178 -4.96 12.72 4.30
C GLU A 178 -4.69 11.82 5.52
N ARG A 179 -4.60 12.42 6.70
CA ARG A 179 -4.46 11.69 7.96
C ARG A 179 -5.81 11.56 8.65
N TYR A 180 -6.11 10.38 9.18
CA TYR A 180 -7.27 10.22 10.06
C TYR A 180 -7.06 11.04 11.33
N GLY A 181 -8.11 11.62 11.87
CA GLY A 181 -8.04 12.43 13.11
C GLY A 181 -7.41 13.82 12.95
N ALA A 182 -6.83 14.16 11.80
CA ALA A 182 -6.56 15.56 11.50
C ALA A 182 -7.90 16.31 11.47
N ALA A 183 -8.05 17.30 12.34
CA ALA A 183 -9.22 18.16 12.31
C ALA A 183 -9.35 18.73 10.89
N THR A 184 -10.48 18.52 10.24
CA THR A 184 -10.86 19.39 9.13
C THR A 184 -10.98 20.77 9.74
N ASP A 185 -10.00 21.64 9.53
CA ASP A 185 -10.23 23.08 9.63
C ASP A 185 -11.36 23.39 8.65
N SER A 186 -12.58 23.26 9.15
CA SER A 186 -13.76 23.84 8.52
C SER A 186 -13.57 25.34 8.70
N ALA A 187 -13.01 25.95 7.67
CA ALA A 187 -13.17 27.39 7.49
C ALA A 187 -14.67 27.68 7.46
N ASP A 188 -15.12 28.40 8.49
CA ASP A 188 -16.37 29.14 8.47
C ASP A 188 -16.35 30.19 7.34
#